data_61b6dd8b43663b89725e3a2abaadcf2a
#
_entry.id   61b6dd8b43663b89725e3a2abaadcf2a
#
_cell.length_a   1.000
_cell.length_b   1.000
_cell.length_c   1.000
_cell.angle_alpha   90.00
_cell.angle_beta   90.00
_cell.angle_gamma   90.00
#
_symmetry.space_group_name_H-M   'P 1'
#
loop_
_entity.id
_entity.type
_entity.pdbx_description
1 polymer ?
#
loop_
_entity_poly.entity_id
_entity_poly.type
_entity_poly.pdbx_seq_one_letter_code
_entity_poly.pdbx_strand_id
1 'polypeptide(L)'
;MRKLVCALLALMMLVGCHQAKESVQEQTANHTASMDSFDDSYYKIVKFEDSELREDFYLDYGSSTDFASIGRGLQILSTPYFSTNNHYMSEGQYLKLAMQKEMVSRSSQYSLQPKKGTVIENVENPTMLQNIQEQDYYVKSGDKYTLKGLSFALILEPRKSDNSRLDSAMSDGAIKSYGKECIEKFYKVIRSADEFEKIKNLPILITVYQAADTTTDPTSGQYILKSYCQKELGEISTLNQRTVLFASEQATKYDKATASAFDTVKTSLKNAATEAAGFVGEARYIDDEIQSMVIKAHLNVKTSTELMYLTSIIADGIESKFSDDFNIKVLVYSQDDVEAIIIKDKGDSVKSYFMN
;
A
#
# COMPACT_ATOMS: atom_id res chain seq x y z
N MET A 1 -44.97 -57.26 12.86
CA MET A 1 -44.76 -55.77 12.85
C MET A 1 -43.56 -55.24 13.66
N ARG A 2 -42.99 -56.00 14.62
CA ARG A 2 -41.83 -55.52 15.43
C ARG A 2 -40.48 -55.62 14.75
N LYS A 3 -40.32 -56.39 13.66
CA LYS A 3 -39.07 -56.56 12.94
C LYS A 3 -38.84 -55.51 11.80
N LEU A 4 -39.89 -54.82 11.37
CA LEU A 4 -39.81 -53.80 10.33
C LEU A 4 -39.41 -52.42 10.89
N VAL A 5 -39.69 -52.16 12.17
CA VAL A 5 -39.38 -50.89 12.83
C VAL A 5 -37.88 -50.77 13.17
N CYS A 6 -37.23 -51.90 13.46
CA CYS A 6 -35.78 -51.88 13.72
C CYS A 6 -34.91 -51.69 12.46
N ALA A 7 -35.39 -52.05 11.28
CA ALA A 7 -34.69 -51.83 10.01
C ALA A 7 -34.74 -50.38 9.55
N LEU A 8 -35.83 -49.64 9.86
CA LEU A 8 -35.93 -48.20 9.54
C LEU A 8 -35.11 -47.32 10.46
N LEU A 9 -34.90 -47.72 11.72
CA LEU A 9 -34.02 -46.97 12.66
C LEU A 9 -32.54 -47.17 12.38
N ALA A 10 -32.13 -48.28 11.79
CA ALA A 10 -30.76 -48.53 11.40
C ALA A 10 -30.35 -47.81 10.11
N LEU A 11 -31.30 -47.41 9.25
CA LEU A 11 -31.04 -46.66 8.02
C LEU A 11 -30.92 -45.14 8.27
N MET A 12 -31.40 -44.63 9.42
CA MET A 12 -31.23 -43.20 9.77
C MET A 12 -29.92 -42.87 10.46
N MET A 13 -29.08 -43.85 10.83
CA MET A 13 -27.77 -43.59 11.45
C MET A 13 -26.60 -43.63 10.47
N LEU A 14 -26.84 -43.78 9.17
CA LEU A 14 -25.81 -43.80 8.13
C LEU A 14 -25.75 -42.50 7.29
N VAL A 15 -26.51 -41.47 7.66
CA VAL A 15 -26.49 -40.14 6.99
C VAL A 15 -25.85 -39.09 7.88
N GLY A 16 -24.99 -39.46 8.78
CA GLY A 16 -24.39 -38.52 9.70
C GLY A 16 -22.87 -38.61 9.72
N CYS A 17 -22.15 -38.30 8.67
CA CYS A 17 -20.77 -37.84 8.64
C CYS A 17 -20.35 -37.48 7.21
N HIS A 18 -21.10 -36.61 6.55
CA HIS A 18 -20.45 -35.70 5.62
C HIS A 18 -20.09 -34.46 6.44
N GLN A 19 -18.92 -34.49 7.02
CA GLN A 19 -18.22 -33.22 7.35
C GLN A 19 -18.17 -32.48 6.04
N ALA A 20 -19.10 -31.52 5.89
CA ALA A 20 -18.92 -30.47 4.93
C ALA A 20 -17.54 -29.84 5.25
N LYS A 21 -16.55 -30.10 4.41
CA LYS A 21 -15.43 -29.17 4.26
C LYS A 21 -16.11 -27.85 3.96
N GLU A 22 -16.27 -26.99 4.97
CA GLU A 22 -16.64 -25.61 4.75
C GLU A 22 -15.59 -25.05 3.80
N SER A 23 -15.97 -24.98 2.54
CA SER A 23 -15.18 -24.27 1.53
C SER A 23 -15.04 -22.83 2.00
N VAL A 24 -13.82 -22.35 2.02
CA VAL A 24 -13.49 -20.93 2.12
C VAL A 24 -14.57 -20.15 1.35
N GLN A 25 -15.26 -19.25 2.03
CA GLN A 25 -16.51 -18.65 1.57
C GLN A 25 -16.43 -18.20 0.11
N GLU A 26 -17.24 -18.78 -0.74
CA GLU A 26 -17.60 -18.24 -2.04
C GLU A 26 -18.48 -17.01 -1.77
N GLN A 27 -17.90 -15.82 -1.91
CA GLN A 27 -18.65 -14.57 -1.76
C GLN A 27 -19.18 -14.13 -3.13
N THR A 28 -20.44 -13.73 -3.17
CA THR A 28 -21.01 -13.06 -4.35
C THR A 28 -20.80 -11.56 -4.17
N ALA A 29 -20.05 -10.94 -5.08
CA ALA A 29 -19.81 -9.51 -5.02
C ALA A 29 -21.11 -8.73 -5.25
N ASN A 30 -21.38 -7.75 -4.38
CA ASN A 30 -22.54 -6.87 -4.51
C ASN A 30 -22.40 -5.93 -5.71
N HIS A 31 -21.17 -5.60 -6.08
CA HIS A 31 -20.86 -4.76 -7.23
C HIS A 31 -19.45 -5.04 -7.74
N THR A 32 -19.29 -5.18 -9.05
CA THR A 32 -17.99 -5.25 -9.73
C THR A 32 -17.91 -4.11 -10.70
N ALA A 33 -16.94 -3.23 -10.51
CA ALA A 33 -16.61 -2.23 -11.52
C ALA A 33 -15.86 -2.89 -12.68
N SER A 34 -16.28 -2.63 -13.92
CA SER A 34 -15.48 -3.00 -15.08
C SER A 34 -14.27 -2.10 -15.16
N MET A 35 -13.09 -2.70 -15.06
CA MET A 35 -11.79 -2.01 -15.10
C MET A 35 -11.01 -2.40 -16.37
N ASP A 36 -11.73 -2.75 -17.44
CA ASP A 36 -11.10 -3.24 -18.69
C ASP A 36 -10.25 -2.18 -19.39
N SER A 37 -10.37 -0.91 -18.97
CA SER A 37 -9.57 0.22 -19.48
C SER A 37 -8.34 0.56 -18.62
N PHE A 38 -8.10 -0.14 -17.51
CA PHE A 38 -6.89 0.07 -16.70
C PHE A 38 -5.75 -0.81 -17.22
N ASP A 39 -4.53 -0.30 -17.07
CA ASP A 39 -3.35 -1.09 -17.43
C ASP A 39 -3.21 -2.34 -16.52
N ASP A 40 -2.49 -3.35 -17.01
CA ASP A 40 -2.32 -4.63 -16.32
C ASP A 40 -1.57 -4.54 -14.98
N SER A 41 -1.05 -3.35 -14.62
CA SER A 41 -0.39 -3.11 -13.33
C SER A 41 -1.38 -2.94 -12.17
N TYR A 42 -2.68 -2.81 -12.47
CA TYR A 42 -3.75 -2.67 -11.48
C TYR A 42 -4.60 -3.91 -11.37
N TYR A 43 -5.02 -4.26 -10.15
CA TYR A 43 -6.04 -5.29 -9.95
C TYR A 43 -7.40 -4.80 -10.39
N LYS A 44 -8.20 -5.71 -10.92
CA LYS A 44 -9.65 -5.52 -11.00
C LYS A 44 -10.22 -5.54 -9.59
N ILE A 45 -11.08 -4.58 -9.29
CA ILE A 45 -11.62 -4.40 -7.95
C ILE A 45 -12.97 -5.11 -7.81
N VAL A 46 -13.09 -5.86 -6.71
CA VAL A 46 -14.36 -6.41 -6.26
C VAL A 46 -14.78 -5.64 -5.03
N LYS A 47 -15.94 -5.00 -5.08
CA LYS A 47 -16.49 -4.34 -3.92
C LYS A 47 -17.38 -5.31 -3.14
N PHE A 48 -16.93 -5.69 -1.96
CA PHE A 48 -17.73 -6.33 -0.91
C PHE A 48 -18.24 -5.27 0.07
N GLU A 49 -18.43 -5.63 1.32
CA GLU A 49 -18.65 -4.67 2.39
C GLU A 49 -17.40 -3.83 2.64
N ASP A 50 -17.57 -2.61 3.11
CA ASP A 50 -16.46 -1.76 3.48
C ASP A 50 -15.71 -2.38 4.68
N SER A 51 -14.38 -2.23 4.72
CA SER A 51 -13.58 -2.72 5.84
C SER A 51 -13.98 -2.00 7.13
N GLU A 52 -14.09 -2.75 8.24
CA GLU A 52 -14.31 -2.16 9.57
C GLU A 52 -13.19 -1.21 9.99
N LEU A 53 -11.98 -1.38 9.42
CA LEU A 53 -10.81 -0.57 9.74
C LEU A 53 -10.79 0.78 9.02
N ARG A 54 -11.66 0.95 8.01
CA ARG A 54 -11.64 2.11 7.11
C ARG A 54 -11.81 3.43 7.85
N GLU A 55 -12.73 3.51 8.80
CA GLU A 55 -13.00 4.73 9.56
C GLU A 55 -11.88 5.04 10.55
N ASP A 56 -11.32 4.03 11.22
CA ASP A 56 -10.20 4.20 12.14
C ASP A 56 -8.97 4.79 11.45
N PHE A 57 -8.75 4.47 10.16
CA PHE A 57 -7.65 5.06 9.39
C PHE A 57 -7.73 6.58 9.30
N TYR A 58 -8.93 7.14 9.22
CA TYR A 58 -9.13 8.59 9.13
C TYR A 58 -9.12 9.29 10.48
N LEU A 59 -9.58 8.65 11.54
CA LEU A 59 -9.77 9.27 12.84
C LEU A 59 -8.46 9.39 13.65
N ASP A 60 -7.61 8.36 13.60
CA ASP A 60 -6.42 8.29 14.47
C ASP A 60 -5.16 8.91 13.85
N TYR A 61 -5.09 9.06 12.52
CA TYR A 61 -3.85 9.38 11.80
C TYR A 61 -3.95 10.61 10.90
N GLY A 62 -4.94 11.40 11.08
CA GLY A 62 -5.46 12.47 10.20
C GLY A 62 -4.49 13.47 9.57
N SER A 63 -3.17 13.37 9.70
CA SER A 63 -2.28 14.33 9.05
C SER A 63 -0.89 13.80 8.67
N SER A 64 -0.48 12.62 9.09
CA SER A 64 0.92 12.20 8.90
C SER A 64 1.10 10.93 8.08
N THR A 65 0.06 10.13 7.88
CA THR A 65 0.18 8.85 7.19
C THR A 65 -0.81 8.80 6.02
N ASP A 66 -0.28 8.69 4.81
CA ASP A 66 -1.08 8.53 3.60
C ASP A 66 -1.46 7.05 3.40
N PHE A 67 -2.62 6.65 3.90
CA PHE A 67 -3.12 5.28 3.77
C PHE A 67 -3.37 4.86 2.31
N ALA A 68 -3.68 5.79 1.42
CA ALA A 68 -3.83 5.48 0.00
C ALA A 68 -2.48 5.07 -0.61
N SER A 69 -1.40 5.78 -0.27
CA SER A 69 -0.04 5.43 -0.69
C SER A 69 0.43 4.11 -0.09
N ILE A 70 0.12 3.83 1.19
CA ILE A 70 0.41 2.54 1.82
C ILE A 70 -0.33 1.42 1.07
N GLY A 71 -1.64 1.57 0.87
CA GLY A 71 -2.45 0.58 0.15
C GLY A 71 -1.96 0.36 -1.28
N ARG A 72 -1.56 1.41 -1.98
CA ARG A 72 -0.97 1.30 -3.32
C ARG A 72 0.37 0.57 -3.31
N GLY A 73 1.23 0.88 -2.35
CA GLY A 73 2.51 0.19 -2.17
C GLY A 73 2.32 -1.30 -1.86
N LEU A 74 1.38 -1.64 -0.97
CA LEU A 74 1.03 -3.01 -0.64
C LEU A 74 0.52 -3.77 -1.87
N GLN A 75 -0.36 -3.16 -2.67
CA GLN A 75 -0.85 -3.72 -3.93
C GLN A 75 0.32 -4.09 -4.86
N ILE A 76 1.28 -3.18 -5.07
CA ILE A 76 2.43 -3.40 -5.94
C ILE A 76 3.31 -4.55 -5.43
N LEU A 77 3.58 -4.58 -4.12
CA LEU A 77 4.37 -5.65 -3.50
C LEU A 77 3.68 -7.01 -3.56
N SER A 78 2.38 -7.03 -3.76
CA SER A 78 1.57 -8.25 -3.84
C SER A 78 1.54 -8.87 -5.24
N THR A 79 1.80 -8.10 -6.30
CA THR A 79 1.70 -8.57 -7.71
C THR A 79 2.54 -9.80 -8.05
N PRO A 80 3.76 -10.00 -7.48
CA PRO A 80 4.54 -11.21 -7.74
C PRO A 80 3.91 -12.49 -7.17
N TYR A 81 3.02 -12.37 -6.19
CA TYR A 81 2.40 -13.50 -5.50
C TYR A 81 0.95 -13.72 -5.92
N PHE A 82 0.25 -12.63 -6.21
CA PHE A 82 -1.13 -12.60 -6.67
C PHE A 82 -1.17 -11.80 -7.97
N SER A 83 -1.03 -12.49 -9.12
CA SER A 83 -0.95 -11.83 -10.42
C SER A 83 -2.22 -11.03 -10.75
N THR A 84 -2.08 -9.80 -11.23
CA THR A 84 -3.18 -8.93 -11.67
C THR A 84 -4.01 -9.53 -12.82
N ASN A 85 -3.43 -10.44 -13.60
CA ASN A 85 -4.10 -11.08 -14.74
C ASN A 85 -5.30 -11.95 -14.34
N ASN A 86 -5.27 -12.55 -13.15
CA ASN A 86 -6.28 -13.52 -12.72
C ASN A 86 -6.83 -13.29 -11.32
N HIS A 87 -6.26 -12.33 -10.57
CA HIS A 87 -6.78 -11.98 -9.26
C HIS A 87 -7.55 -10.65 -9.31
N TYR A 88 -8.58 -10.62 -8.50
CA TYR A 88 -9.36 -9.45 -8.14
C TYR A 88 -9.00 -9.05 -6.73
N MET A 89 -9.03 -7.76 -6.43
CA MET A 89 -8.70 -7.22 -5.11
C MET A 89 -9.92 -6.59 -4.46
N SER A 90 -10.02 -6.70 -3.15
CA SER A 90 -10.93 -5.90 -2.31
C SER A 90 -10.20 -5.30 -1.12
N GLU A 91 -10.86 -4.38 -0.43
CA GLU A 91 -10.48 -4.01 0.93
C GLU A 91 -10.54 -5.24 1.84
N GLY A 92 -9.73 -5.22 2.93
CA GLY A 92 -9.64 -6.30 3.90
C GLY A 92 -10.97 -6.60 4.60
N GLN A 93 -11.31 -7.87 4.71
CA GLN A 93 -12.56 -8.34 5.29
C GLN A 93 -12.35 -9.22 6.53
N TYR A 94 -11.12 -9.63 6.81
CA TYR A 94 -10.82 -10.66 7.81
C TYR A 94 -10.20 -10.11 9.08
N LEU A 95 -9.38 -9.05 9.00
CA LEU A 95 -8.90 -8.35 10.19
C LEU A 95 -9.99 -7.40 10.71
N LYS A 96 -10.64 -7.81 11.79
CA LYS A 96 -11.70 -7.01 12.40
C LYS A 96 -11.12 -5.96 13.35
N LEU A 97 -11.82 -4.85 13.52
CA LEU A 97 -11.41 -3.73 14.36
C LEU A 97 -11.10 -4.17 15.81
N ALA A 98 -11.90 -5.07 16.37
CA ALA A 98 -11.66 -5.60 17.71
C ALA A 98 -10.30 -6.31 17.81
N MET A 99 -9.96 -7.16 16.81
CA MET A 99 -8.68 -7.87 16.78
C MET A 99 -7.51 -6.91 16.52
N GLN A 100 -7.66 -5.92 15.67
CA GLN A 100 -6.63 -4.89 15.50
C GLN A 100 -6.34 -4.16 16.80
N LYS A 101 -7.37 -3.75 17.55
CA LYS A 101 -7.20 -3.11 18.88
C LYS A 101 -6.46 -4.00 19.87
N GLU A 102 -6.74 -5.30 19.85
CA GLU A 102 -5.96 -6.28 20.62
C GLU A 102 -4.48 -6.32 20.18
N MET A 103 -4.20 -6.34 18.88
CA MET A 103 -2.83 -6.40 18.36
C MET A 103 -2.02 -5.13 18.66
N VAL A 104 -2.63 -3.95 18.62
CA VAL A 104 -1.94 -2.68 18.97
C VAL A 104 -1.92 -2.40 20.47
N SER A 105 -2.69 -3.12 21.28
CA SER A 105 -2.70 -2.99 22.74
C SER A 105 -1.57 -3.78 23.38
N ARG A 106 -0.79 -3.17 24.25
CA ARG A 106 0.31 -3.83 24.98
C ARG A 106 -0.17 -4.92 25.95
N SER A 107 -1.39 -4.81 26.48
CA SER A 107 -1.92 -5.72 27.50
C SER A 107 -2.57 -6.98 26.95
N SER A 108 -2.77 -7.07 25.65
CA SER A 108 -3.42 -8.20 25.00
C SER A 108 -2.48 -9.40 24.86
N GLN A 109 -3.06 -10.60 24.86
CA GLN A 109 -2.34 -11.82 24.50
C GLN A 109 -1.92 -11.83 23.02
N TYR A 110 -2.62 -11.11 22.14
CA TYR A 110 -2.33 -10.95 20.72
C TYR A 110 -1.44 -9.74 20.41
N SER A 111 -0.94 -9.07 21.47
CA SER A 111 -0.15 -7.86 21.33
C SER A 111 1.05 -8.02 20.41
N LEU A 112 1.15 -7.12 19.44
CA LEU A 112 2.33 -6.95 18.61
C LEU A 112 3.25 -5.84 19.13
N GLN A 113 2.89 -5.18 20.25
CA GLN A 113 3.74 -4.17 20.90
C GLN A 113 4.93 -4.79 21.64
N PRO A 114 5.98 -4.00 21.90
CA PRO A 114 7.04 -4.41 22.81
C PRO A 114 6.47 -4.73 24.21
N LYS A 115 7.03 -5.72 24.88
CA LYS A 115 6.62 -6.06 26.25
C LYS A 115 6.85 -4.87 27.18
N LYS A 116 6.04 -4.79 28.26
CA LYS A 116 6.26 -3.79 29.32
C LYS A 116 7.67 -3.96 29.92
N GLY A 117 8.37 -2.86 30.10
CA GLY A 117 9.76 -2.82 30.57
C GLY A 117 10.80 -2.90 29.44
N THR A 118 10.37 -3.01 28.16
CA THR A 118 11.32 -2.98 27.04
C THR A 118 11.85 -1.56 26.82
N VAL A 119 13.16 -1.45 26.60
CA VAL A 119 13.83 -0.22 26.17
C VAL A 119 14.39 -0.45 24.78
N ILE A 120 14.06 0.44 23.83
CA ILE A 120 14.61 0.43 22.49
C ILE A 120 15.28 1.80 22.26
N GLU A 121 16.58 1.81 22.05
CA GLU A 121 17.38 3.05 21.81
C GLU A 121 17.07 4.20 22.78
N ASN A 122 17.12 3.94 24.08
CA ASN A 122 16.82 4.90 25.16
C ASN A 122 15.34 5.33 25.26
N VAL A 123 14.44 4.76 24.50
CA VAL A 123 12.99 4.97 24.67
C VAL A 123 12.43 3.84 25.53
N GLU A 124 11.94 4.21 26.71
CA GLU A 124 11.32 3.25 27.62
C GLU A 124 9.87 2.98 27.18
N ASN A 125 9.52 1.70 27.10
CA ASN A 125 8.19 1.25 26.72
C ASN A 125 7.67 1.93 25.43
N PRO A 126 8.43 1.96 24.30
CA PRO A 126 7.96 2.63 23.10
C PRO A 126 6.71 1.94 22.54
N THR A 127 5.79 2.71 22.00
CA THR A 127 4.72 2.19 21.15
C THR A 127 5.26 2.13 19.72
N MET A 128 5.25 0.96 19.11
CA MET A 128 5.89 0.74 17.80
C MET A 128 4.87 0.57 16.68
N LEU A 129 3.95 -0.38 16.82
CA LEU A 129 2.90 -0.64 15.85
C LEU A 129 1.73 0.30 16.08
N GLN A 130 1.35 1.04 15.05
CA GLN A 130 0.22 1.97 15.13
C GLN A 130 -1.02 1.43 14.43
N ASN A 131 -0.85 0.74 13.31
CA ASN A 131 -1.98 0.24 12.55
C ASN A 131 -1.59 -0.95 11.68
N ILE A 132 -2.60 -1.62 11.10
CA ILE A 132 -2.44 -2.74 10.16
C ILE A 132 -3.42 -2.52 9.01
N GLN A 133 -2.95 -2.51 7.78
CA GLN A 133 -3.79 -2.46 6.59
C GLN A 133 -3.83 -3.84 5.93
N GLU A 134 -5.03 -4.25 5.48
CA GLU A 134 -5.29 -5.53 4.83
C GLU A 134 -5.80 -5.32 3.40
N GLN A 135 -5.41 -6.22 2.48
CA GLN A 135 -5.98 -6.36 1.14
C GLN A 135 -6.20 -7.82 0.82
N ASP A 136 -7.33 -8.14 0.21
CA ASP A 136 -7.77 -9.50 -0.10
C ASP A 136 -7.75 -9.78 -1.59
N TYR A 137 -7.30 -10.99 -1.97
CA TYR A 137 -7.14 -11.39 -3.37
C TYR A 137 -8.02 -12.59 -3.71
N TYR A 138 -8.87 -12.42 -4.71
CA TYR A 138 -9.87 -13.38 -5.14
C TYR A 138 -9.64 -13.84 -6.57
N VAL A 139 -10.03 -15.07 -6.87
CA VAL A 139 -10.14 -15.58 -8.25
C VAL A 139 -11.60 -15.76 -8.59
N LYS A 140 -12.02 -15.28 -9.76
CA LYS A 140 -13.37 -15.40 -10.29
C LYS A 140 -13.57 -16.73 -11.04
N SER A 141 -14.67 -17.41 -10.76
CA SER A 141 -15.13 -18.59 -11.51
C SER A 141 -16.64 -18.48 -11.73
N GLY A 142 -17.07 -18.24 -12.95
CA GLY A 142 -18.45 -17.83 -13.23
C GLY A 142 -18.78 -16.53 -12.49
N ASP A 143 -19.86 -16.53 -11.70
CA ASP A 143 -20.28 -15.37 -10.89
C ASP A 143 -19.75 -15.39 -9.45
N LYS A 144 -18.89 -16.36 -9.12
CA LYS A 144 -18.38 -16.55 -7.76
C LYS A 144 -16.93 -16.09 -7.65
N TYR A 145 -16.62 -15.44 -6.53
CA TYR A 145 -15.27 -15.02 -6.15
C TYR A 145 -14.80 -15.89 -4.98
N THR A 146 -13.63 -16.51 -5.15
CA THR A 146 -13.01 -17.36 -4.12
C THR A 146 -11.74 -16.69 -3.62
N LEU A 147 -11.63 -16.46 -2.31
CA LEU A 147 -10.42 -15.92 -1.68
C LEU A 147 -9.24 -16.85 -1.91
N LYS A 148 -8.13 -16.32 -2.36
CA LYS A 148 -6.90 -17.07 -2.67
C LYS A 148 -5.69 -16.62 -1.86
N GLY A 149 -5.73 -15.44 -1.27
CA GLY A 149 -4.68 -14.93 -0.42
C GLY A 149 -4.96 -13.54 0.09
N LEU A 150 -4.09 -13.07 0.96
CA LEU A 150 -4.20 -11.76 1.60
C LEU A 150 -2.84 -11.09 1.66
N SER A 151 -2.83 -9.78 1.79
CA SER A 151 -1.64 -9.04 2.16
C SER A 151 -1.91 -8.09 3.31
N PHE A 152 -0.89 -7.89 4.15
CA PHE A 152 -0.94 -7.03 5.32
C PHE A 152 0.25 -6.09 5.34
N ALA A 153 -0.01 -4.82 5.64
CA ALA A 153 1.01 -3.84 5.97
C ALA A 153 0.95 -3.53 7.46
N LEU A 154 1.99 -3.94 8.19
CA LEU A 154 2.19 -3.58 9.59
C LEU A 154 2.84 -2.20 9.63
N ILE A 155 2.10 -1.19 10.10
CA ILE A 155 2.53 0.21 10.07
C ILE A 155 3.24 0.54 11.37
N LEU A 156 4.56 0.69 11.29
CA LEU A 156 5.40 1.07 12.41
C LEU A 156 5.63 2.59 12.40
N GLU A 157 5.24 3.23 13.48
CA GLU A 157 5.54 4.63 13.79
C GLU A 157 5.97 4.69 15.27
N PRO A 158 7.28 4.63 15.56
CA PRO A 158 7.76 4.63 16.94
C PRO A 158 7.34 5.90 17.70
N ARG A 159 6.75 5.70 18.87
CA ARG A 159 6.29 6.78 19.76
C ARG A 159 6.66 6.48 21.20
N LYS A 160 6.59 7.49 22.07
CA LYS A 160 6.72 7.33 23.53
C LYS A 160 5.59 6.49 24.10
N SER A 161 5.73 6.04 25.33
CA SER A 161 4.74 5.20 26.03
C SER A 161 3.35 5.84 26.17
N ASP A 162 3.27 7.17 26.17
CA ASP A 162 2.04 7.97 26.18
C ASP A 162 1.49 8.28 24.78
N ASN A 163 2.04 7.63 23.76
CA ASN A 163 1.74 7.82 22.35
C ASN A 163 2.13 9.19 21.77
N SER A 164 2.88 10.00 22.50
CA SER A 164 3.47 11.23 21.99
C SER A 164 4.66 10.94 21.07
N ARG A 165 5.03 11.91 20.23
CA ARG A 165 6.18 11.79 19.32
C ARG A 165 7.48 11.63 20.08
N LEU A 166 8.43 10.93 19.47
CA LEU A 166 9.80 10.86 19.97
C LEU A 166 10.49 12.21 19.84
N ASP A 167 11.43 12.49 20.73
CA ASP A 167 12.27 13.72 20.66
C ASP A 167 13.31 13.64 19.53
N SER A 168 13.71 12.42 19.15
CA SER A 168 14.57 12.12 18.01
C SER A 168 14.13 10.84 17.34
N ALA A 169 14.33 10.73 16.03
CA ALA A 169 13.99 9.53 15.27
C ALA A 169 14.74 8.31 15.81
N MET A 170 14.05 7.17 15.87
CA MET A 170 14.66 5.87 16.14
C MET A 170 15.43 5.41 14.90
N SER A 171 16.54 4.70 15.07
CA SER A 171 17.34 4.24 13.94
C SER A 171 16.58 3.22 13.08
N ASP A 172 16.86 3.22 11.78
CA ASP A 172 16.32 2.23 10.82
C ASP A 172 16.66 0.80 11.25
N GLY A 173 17.82 0.59 11.86
CA GLY A 173 18.24 -0.71 12.38
C GLY A 173 17.35 -1.24 13.49
N ALA A 174 16.99 -0.39 14.44
CA ALA A 174 16.09 -0.74 15.54
C ALA A 174 14.66 -1.00 15.02
N ILE A 175 14.16 -0.17 14.11
CA ILE A 175 12.83 -0.32 13.50
C ILE A 175 12.77 -1.63 12.69
N LYS A 176 13.79 -1.92 11.86
CA LYS A 176 13.87 -3.18 11.10
C LYS A 176 13.95 -4.40 12.01
N SER A 177 14.74 -4.34 13.10
CA SER A 177 14.83 -5.43 14.06
C SER A 177 13.47 -5.73 14.68
N TYR A 178 12.79 -4.68 15.16
CA TYR A 178 11.45 -4.83 15.71
C TYR A 178 10.43 -5.30 14.67
N GLY A 179 10.52 -4.79 13.45
CA GLY A 179 9.67 -5.21 12.34
C GLY A 179 9.73 -6.70 12.05
N LYS A 180 10.91 -7.33 12.16
CA LYS A 180 11.06 -8.79 12.05
C LYS A 180 10.29 -9.53 13.15
N GLU A 181 10.44 -9.10 14.40
CA GLU A 181 9.67 -9.66 15.52
C GLU A 181 8.15 -9.49 15.30
N CYS A 182 7.74 -8.33 14.77
CA CYS A 182 6.35 -8.02 14.49
C CYS A 182 5.77 -8.97 13.44
N ILE A 183 6.49 -9.24 12.34
CA ILE A 183 6.10 -10.23 11.32
C ILE A 183 5.93 -11.62 11.95
N GLU A 184 6.89 -12.07 12.75
CA GLU A 184 6.85 -13.40 13.39
C GLU A 184 5.65 -13.53 14.33
N LYS A 185 5.40 -12.51 15.15
CA LYS A 185 4.25 -12.48 16.07
C LYS A 185 2.94 -12.45 15.31
N PHE A 186 2.80 -11.58 14.31
CA PHE A 186 1.61 -11.46 13.47
C PHE A 186 1.29 -12.77 12.75
N TYR A 187 2.32 -13.39 12.13
CA TYR A 187 2.16 -14.69 11.51
C TYR A 187 1.59 -15.74 12.48
N LYS A 188 2.13 -15.82 13.71
CA LYS A 188 1.64 -16.76 14.73
C LYS A 188 0.20 -16.50 15.08
N VAL A 189 -0.20 -15.23 15.26
CA VAL A 189 -1.58 -14.87 15.58
C VAL A 189 -2.53 -15.27 14.45
N ILE A 190 -2.21 -14.93 13.18
CA ILE A 190 -3.03 -15.30 12.02
C ILE A 190 -3.20 -16.83 11.89
N ARG A 191 -2.19 -17.62 12.27
CA ARG A 191 -2.22 -19.08 12.14
C ARG A 191 -2.90 -19.78 13.32
N SER A 192 -3.07 -19.12 14.48
CA SER A 192 -3.51 -19.76 15.71
C SER A 192 -4.79 -19.20 16.32
N ALA A 193 -5.13 -17.93 16.09
CA ALA A 193 -6.32 -17.33 16.67
C ALA A 193 -7.59 -17.78 15.92
N ASP A 194 -8.64 -18.05 16.67
CA ASP A 194 -9.93 -18.56 16.14
C ASP A 194 -10.58 -17.55 15.17
N GLU A 195 -10.37 -16.27 15.38
CA GLU A 195 -10.86 -15.19 14.52
C GLU A 195 -10.38 -15.32 13.07
N PHE A 196 -9.23 -15.94 12.86
CA PHE A 196 -8.63 -16.16 11.53
C PHE A 196 -8.83 -17.56 10.97
N GLU A 197 -9.74 -18.36 11.54
CA GLU A 197 -10.01 -19.75 11.11
C GLU A 197 -10.21 -19.86 9.59
N LYS A 198 -10.90 -18.88 8.98
CA LYS A 198 -11.19 -18.87 7.54
C LYS A 198 -9.96 -18.64 6.65
N ILE A 199 -8.92 -17.97 7.17
CA ILE A 199 -7.75 -17.57 6.40
C ILE A 199 -6.45 -18.21 6.87
N LYS A 200 -6.46 -18.92 7.99
CA LYS A 200 -5.24 -19.49 8.61
C LYS A 200 -4.43 -20.42 7.71
N ASN A 201 -5.04 -20.97 6.64
CA ASN A 201 -4.37 -21.86 5.69
C ASN A 201 -4.08 -21.21 4.34
N LEU A 202 -4.47 -19.95 4.14
CA LEU A 202 -4.26 -19.24 2.88
C LEU A 202 -2.85 -18.65 2.81
N PRO A 203 -2.32 -18.45 1.58
CA PRO A 203 -1.11 -17.66 1.39
C PRO A 203 -1.32 -16.22 1.87
N ILE A 204 -0.34 -15.70 2.59
CA ILE A 204 -0.34 -14.31 3.04
C ILE A 204 0.99 -13.64 2.75
N LEU A 205 0.94 -12.40 2.29
CA LEU A 205 2.09 -11.51 2.23
C LEU A 205 2.03 -10.59 3.46
N ILE A 206 3.05 -10.63 4.31
CA ILE A 206 3.19 -9.73 5.45
C ILE A 206 4.30 -8.75 5.12
N THR A 207 4.01 -7.46 5.24
CA THR A 207 4.98 -6.39 5.01
C THR A 207 5.08 -5.48 6.22
N VAL A 208 6.19 -4.78 6.35
CA VAL A 208 6.36 -3.72 7.34
C VAL A 208 6.57 -2.41 6.63
N TYR A 209 5.72 -1.44 6.97
CA TYR A 209 5.81 -0.07 6.54
C TYR A 209 6.31 0.80 7.69
N GLN A 210 7.40 1.50 7.48
CA GLN A 210 7.93 2.51 8.40
C GLN A 210 7.31 3.85 8.02
N ALA A 211 6.50 4.42 8.91
CA ALA A 211 5.93 5.74 8.69
C ALA A 211 7.01 6.82 8.64
N ALA A 212 6.77 7.89 7.90
CA ALA A 212 7.68 9.02 7.83
C ALA A 212 7.83 9.71 9.20
N ASP A 213 9.04 10.14 9.53
CA ASP A 213 9.25 11.08 10.62
C ASP A 213 8.88 12.49 10.15
N THR A 214 7.67 12.91 10.50
CA THR A 214 7.13 14.22 10.09
C THR A 214 7.85 15.42 10.69
N THR A 215 8.79 15.21 11.62
CA THR A 215 9.58 16.30 12.20
C THR A 215 10.75 16.71 11.31
N THR A 216 11.33 15.76 10.58
CA THR A 216 12.51 15.96 9.76
C THR A 216 12.27 15.80 8.26
N ASP A 217 11.31 14.96 7.87
CA ASP A 217 11.00 14.66 6.48
C ASP A 217 9.47 14.55 6.29
N PRO A 218 8.85 15.50 5.58
CA PRO A 218 7.42 15.44 5.28
C PRO A 218 7.08 14.42 4.17
N THR A 219 8.08 13.73 3.62
CA THR A 219 7.85 12.71 2.59
C THR A 219 7.20 11.47 3.18
N SER A 220 6.53 10.71 2.32
CA SER A 220 5.89 9.45 2.69
C SER A 220 6.90 8.47 3.30
N GLY A 221 6.42 7.58 4.17
CA GLY A 221 7.23 6.49 4.72
C GLY A 221 7.63 5.47 3.65
N GLN A 222 8.15 4.33 4.09
CA GLN A 222 8.69 3.31 3.20
C GLN A 222 8.38 1.89 3.66
N TYR A 223 8.24 0.97 2.71
CA TYR A 223 8.23 -0.46 3.00
C TYR A 223 9.67 -0.95 3.24
N ILE A 224 9.91 -1.58 4.39
CA ILE A 224 11.26 -1.97 4.84
C ILE A 224 11.48 -3.48 4.93
N LEU A 225 10.41 -4.26 5.10
CA LEU A 225 10.45 -5.72 5.22
C LEU A 225 9.26 -6.37 4.53
N LYS A 226 9.46 -7.59 4.04
CA LYS A 226 8.38 -8.47 3.58
C LYS A 226 8.67 -9.93 3.90
N SER A 227 7.59 -10.72 4.04
CA SER A 227 7.62 -12.18 4.11
C SER A 227 6.39 -12.75 3.41
N TYR A 228 6.59 -13.64 2.45
CA TYR A 228 5.48 -14.36 1.82
C TYR A 228 5.35 -15.73 2.47
N CYS A 229 4.22 -15.96 3.12
CA CYS A 229 3.94 -17.12 3.94
C CYS A 229 2.86 -17.99 3.27
N GLN A 230 3.18 -19.23 2.96
CA GLN A 230 2.22 -20.22 2.50
C GLN A 230 1.73 -21.06 3.67
N LYS A 231 2.43 -22.15 3.99
CA LYS A 231 2.12 -23.01 5.14
C LYS A 231 2.94 -22.65 6.36
N GLU A 232 4.15 -22.15 6.13
CA GLU A 232 5.11 -21.74 7.13
C GLU A 232 5.46 -20.27 6.94
N LEU A 233 6.11 -19.68 7.95
CA LEU A 233 6.67 -18.35 7.84
C LEU A 233 7.74 -18.36 6.75
N GLY A 234 7.55 -17.53 5.73
CA GLY A 234 8.53 -17.37 4.67
C GLY A 234 9.77 -16.60 5.14
N GLU A 235 10.80 -16.58 4.31
CA GLU A 235 11.97 -15.74 4.56
C GLU A 235 11.57 -14.27 4.73
N ILE A 236 12.08 -13.64 5.80
CA ILE A 236 11.89 -12.21 6.03
C ILE A 236 13.01 -11.46 5.29
N SER A 237 12.67 -10.88 4.15
CA SER A 237 13.59 -10.11 3.32
C SER A 237 13.46 -8.61 3.55
N THR A 238 14.59 -7.92 3.43
CA THR A 238 14.63 -6.46 3.48
C THR A 238 14.09 -5.90 2.18
N LEU A 239 13.32 -4.83 2.28
CA LEU A 239 12.91 -3.96 1.19
C LEU A 239 13.62 -2.62 1.31
N ASN A 240 13.89 -2.02 0.15
CA ASN A 240 14.30 -0.63 0.06
C ASN A 240 13.35 0.09 -0.91
N GLN A 241 12.11 0.26 -0.48
CA GLN A 241 11.11 1.01 -1.24
C GLN A 241 10.89 2.34 -0.56
N ARG A 242 11.23 3.43 -1.24
CA ARG A 242 11.07 4.79 -0.74
C ARG A 242 10.46 5.72 -1.76
N THR A 243 9.91 6.80 -1.25
CA THR A 243 9.48 7.94 -2.04
C THR A 243 10.45 9.09 -1.80
N VAL A 244 10.84 9.78 -2.88
CA VAL A 244 11.75 10.92 -2.86
C VAL A 244 11.05 12.13 -3.45
N LEU A 245 11.04 13.23 -2.69
CA LEU A 245 10.47 14.51 -3.12
C LEU A 245 11.49 15.30 -3.94
N PHE A 246 11.19 15.57 -5.20
CA PHE A 246 12.03 16.39 -6.09
C PHE A 246 11.74 17.88 -5.93
N ALA A 247 12.76 18.66 -6.16
CA ALA A 247 13.02 20.02 -5.71
C ALA A 247 13.52 20.08 -4.26
N SER A 248 14.13 19.00 -3.74
CA SER A 248 14.77 18.97 -2.42
C SER A 248 16.26 18.64 -2.52
N GLU A 249 17.05 19.05 -1.51
CA GLU A 249 18.45 18.66 -1.41
C GLU A 249 18.62 17.14 -1.27
N GLN A 250 17.64 16.46 -0.69
CA GLN A 250 17.65 15.02 -0.50
C GLN A 250 17.60 14.29 -1.84
N ALA A 251 16.75 14.76 -2.78
CA ALA A 251 16.70 14.19 -4.13
C ALA A 251 18.07 14.30 -4.82
N THR A 252 18.73 15.45 -4.72
CA THR A 252 20.05 15.66 -5.32
C THR A 252 21.12 14.73 -4.73
N LYS A 253 21.04 14.44 -3.43
CA LYS A 253 21.95 13.50 -2.77
C LYS A 253 21.66 12.05 -3.14
N TYR A 254 20.38 11.70 -3.34
CA TYR A 254 19.94 10.33 -3.58
C TYR A 254 20.07 9.92 -5.05
N ASP A 255 19.55 10.76 -5.98
CA ASP A 255 19.61 10.54 -7.42
C ASP A 255 19.94 11.83 -8.15
N LYS A 256 21.24 12.08 -8.28
CA LYS A 256 21.77 13.31 -8.90
C LYS A 256 21.37 13.45 -10.37
N ALA A 257 21.26 12.34 -11.11
CA ALA A 257 20.95 12.38 -12.54
C ALA A 257 19.49 12.83 -12.76
N THR A 258 18.55 12.17 -12.10
CA THR A 258 17.14 12.53 -12.18
C THR A 258 16.87 13.91 -11.58
N ALA A 259 17.54 14.30 -10.49
CA ALA A 259 17.42 15.63 -9.93
C ALA A 259 17.90 16.73 -10.90
N SER A 260 19.00 16.49 -11.62
CA SER A 260 19.50 17.43 -12.64
C SER A 260 18.54 17.55 -13.82
N ALA A 261 17.94 16.46 -14.29
CA ALA A 261 16.91 16.49 -15.33
C ALA A 261 15.70 17.29 -14.86
N PHE A 262 15.22 17.02 -13.65
CA PHE A 262 14.08 17.72 -13.05
C PHE A 262 14.35 19.24 -12.94
N ASP A 263 15.50 19.64 -12.42
CA ASP A 263 15.87 21.04 -12.26
C ASP A 263 16.05 21.76 -13.61
N THR A 264 16.48 21.04 -14.65
CA THR A 264 16.58 21.58 -16.02
C THR A 264 15.19 21.92 -16.56
N VAL A 265 14.22 21.01 -16.44
CA VAL A 265 12.84 21.26 -16.89
C VAL A 265 12.20 22.40 -16.09
N LYS A 266 12.35 22.38 -14.76
CA LYS A 266 11.87 23.44 -13.87
C LYS A 266 12.44 24.81 -14.24
N THR A 267 13.75 24.89 -14.57
CA THR A 267 14.41 26.12 -14.98
C THR A 267 13.94 26.61 -16.34
N SER A 268 13.74 25.70 -17.31
CA SER A 268 13.20 26.03 -18.63
C SER A 268 11.79 26.61 -18.52
N LEU A 269 10.95 26.00 -17.69
CA LEU A 269 9.60 26.47 -17.41
C LEU A 269 9.62 27.86 -16.76
N LYS A 270 10.47 28.07 -15.75
CA LYS A 270 10.61 29.35 -15.05
C LYS A 270 11.12 30.47 -15.97
N ASN A 271 11.98 30.15 -16.93
CA ASN A 271 12.47 31.14 -17.90
C ASN A 271 11.40 31.51 -18.95
N ALA A 272 10.48 30.59 -19.25
CA ALA A 272 9.39 30.82 -20.19
C ALA A 272 8.20 31.57 -19.55
N ALA A 273 7.96 31.33 -18.25
CA ALA A 273 6.87 31.97 -17.50
C ALA A 273 7.39 32.41 -16.13
N THR A 274 7.61 33.73 -15.98
CA THR A 274 8.11 34.33 -14.74
C THR A 274 7.16 34.15 -13.55
N GLU A 275 5.87 33.90 -13.82
CA GLU A 275 4.82 33.69 -12.83
C GLU A 275 4.50 32.20 -12.60
N ALA A 276 5.27 31.24 -13.16
CA ALA A 276 5.07 29.81 -12.90
C ALA A 276 5.26 29.53 -11.42
N ALA A 277 4.21 29.13 -10.74
CA ALA A 277 4.15 29.13 -9.29
C ALA A 277 4.81 27.91 -8.63
N GLY A 278 4.74 26.73 -9.24
CA GLY A 278 5.28 25.53 -8.60
C GLY A 278 5.56 24.39 -9.58
N PHE A 279 6.68 23.69 -9.36
CA PHE A 279 7.04 22.47 -10.08
C PHE A 279 7.65 21.52 -9.07
N VAL A 280 6.89 20.49 -8.66
CA VAL A 280 7.23 19.54 -7.60
C VAL A 280 7.05 18.13 -8.13
N GLY A 281 8.02 17.26 -7.88
CA GLY A 281 7.98 15.85 -8.28
C GLY A 281 8.05 14.93 -7.07
N GLU A 282 7.37 13.82 -7.16
CA GLU A 282 7.43 12.73 -6.21
C GLU A 282 7.77 11.44 -6.95
N ALA A 283 8.94 10.86 -6.66
CA ALA A 283 9.41 9.66 -7.33
C ALA A 283 9.49 8.48 -6.37
N ARG A 284 9.07 7.32 -6.85
CA ARG A 284 9.16 6.07 -6.12
C ARG A 284 10.34 5.24 -6.59
N TYR A 285 11.12 4.77 -5.63
CA TYR A 285 12.26 3.90 -5.83
C TYR A 285 12.03 2.54 -5.18
N ILE A 286 12.52 1.49 -5.82
CA ILE A 286 12.64 0.13 -5.27
C ILE A 286 14.08 -0.31 -5.52
N ASP A 287 14.77 -0.73 -4.44
CA ASP A 287 16.17 -1.16 -4.48
C ASP A 287 17.10 -0.17 -5.22
N ASP A 288 16.89 1.12 -4.92
CA ASP A 288 17.60 2.28 -5.49
C ASP A 288 17.32 2.56 -6.99
N GLU A 289 16.44 1.78 -7.62
CA GLU A 289 15.98 2.01 -9.00
C GLU A 289 14.66 2.79 -9.01
N ILE A 290 14.61 3.88 -9.79
CA ILE A 290 13.40 4.67 -9.97
C ILE A 290 12.35 3.86 -10.75
N GLN A 291 11.13 3.82 -10.24
CA GLN A 291 10.02 3.08 -10.86
C GLN A 291 9.02 4.01 -11.53
N SER A 292 8.75 5.14 -10.90
CA SER A 292 7.79 6.11 -11.41
C SER A 292 8.01 7.48 -10.77
N MET A 293 7.58 8.53 -11.48
CA MET A 293 7.54 9.90 -10.98
C MET A 293 6.20 10.55 -11.30
N VAL A 294 5.61 11.22 -10.32
CA VAL A 294 4.47 12.10 -10.52
C VAL A 294 4.92 13.53 -10.28
N ILE A 295 4.71 14.40 -11.26
CA ILE A 295 5.05 15.82 -11.19
C ILE A 295 3.76 16.63 -11.14
N LYS A 296 3.69 17.61 -10.24
CA LYS A 296 2.64 18.63 -10.19
C LYS A 296 3.24 19.95 -10.64
N ALA A 297 2.74 20.46 -11.77
CA ALA A 297 3.13 21.74 -12.33
C ALA A 297 1.98 22.73 -12.12
N HIS A 298 2.11 23.63 -11.17
CA HIS A 298 1.15 24.69 -10.91
C HIS A 298 1.57 25.93 -11.70
N LEU A 299 0.74 26.31 -12.68
CA LEU A 299 0.95 27.42 -13.60
C LEU A 299 -0.12 28.48 -13.37
N ASN A 300 0.26 29.76 -13.47
CA ASN A 300 -0.69 30.87 -13.47
C ASN A 300 -0.95 31.34 -14.91
N VAL A 301 -1.57 30.47 -15.73
CA VAL A 301 -1.84 30.77 -17.13
C VAL A 301 -3.03 31.74 -17.29
N LYS A 302 -2.93 32.64 -18.25
CA LYS A 302 -3.95 33.64 -18.56
C LYS A 302 -4.70 33.34 -19.87
N THR A 303 -4.11 32.51 -20.73
CA THR A 303 -4.68 32.14 -22.02
C THR A 303 -4.42 30.68 -22.38
N SER A 304 -5.31 30.12 -23.21
CA SER A 304 -5.14 28.74 -23.71
C SER A 304 -3.84 28.59 -24.52
N THR A 305 -3.41 29.63 -25.26
CA THR A 305 -2.15 29.59 -26.00
C THR A 305 -0.94 29.49 -25.05
N GLU A 306 -0.96 30.23 -23.97
CA GLU A 306 0.08 30.17 -22.93
C GLU A 306 0.10 28.79 -22.26
N LEU A 307 -1.06 28.21 -21.93
CA LEU A 307 -1.17 26.85 -21.40
C LEU A 307 -0.53 25.84 -22.35
N MET A 308 -0.89 25.87 -23.63
CA MET A 308 -0.32 24.96 -24.63
C MET A 308 1.18 25.11 -24.75
N TYR A 309 1.68 26.35 -24.76
CA TYR A 309 3.11 26.64 -24.87
C TYR A 309 3.88 26.11 -23.65
N LEU A 310 3.43 26.38 -22.42
CA LEU A 310 4.11 25.91 -21.22
C LEU A 310 4.02 24.41 -21.06
N THR A 311 2.90 23.80 -21.44
CA THR A 311 2.74 22.33 -21.46
C THR A 311 3.71 21.69 -22.45
N SER A 312 3.93 22.30 -23.63
CA SER A 312 4.92 21.78 -24.60
C SER A 312 6.35 21.86 -24.08
N ILE A 313 6.73 22.92 -23.37
CA ILE A 313 8.05 23.04 -22.73
C ILE A 313 8.26 21.90 -21.71
N ILE A 314 7.24 21.61 -20.91
CA ILE A 314 7.34 20.48 -19.96
C ILE A 314 7.47 19.17 -20.71
N ALA A 315 6.63 18.90 -21.72
CA ALA A 315 6.64 17.67 -22.52
C ALA A 315 8.00 17.44 -23.21
N ASP A 316 8.51 18.47 -23.89
CA ASP A 316 9.83 18.42 -24.54
C ASP A 316 10.98 18.20 -23.53
N GLY A 317 10.86 18.80 -22.36
CA GLY A 317 11.79 18.60 -21.27
C GLY A 317 11.77 17.18 -20.72
N ILE A 318 10.59 16.61 -20.50
CA ILE A 318 10.43 15.20 -20.08
C ILE A 318 11.02 14.25 -21.11
N GLU A 319 10.69 14.46 -22.40
CA GLU A 319 11.20 13.62 -23.51
C GLU A 319 12.72 13.68 -23.61
N SER A 320 13.32 14.87 -23.50
CA SER A 320 14.73 15.07 -23.83
C SER A 320 15.69 14.94 -22.67
N LYS A 321 15.23 15.01 -21.40
CA LYS A 321 16.09 15.09 -20.21
C LYS A 321 15.99 13.90 -19.28
N PHE A 322 14.83 13.24 -19.26
CA PHE A 322 14.63 12.07 -18.39
C PHE A 322 14.96 10.77 -19.13
N SER A 323 15.41 9.77 -18.37
CA SER A 323 15.59 8.42 -18.89
C SER A 323 14.27 7.79 -19.33
N ASP A 324 14.34 6.85 -20.27
CA ASP A 324 13.19 6.07 -20.74
C ASP A 324 12.89 4.86 -19.85
N ASP A 325 13.61 4.71 -18.72
CA ASP A 325 13.56 3.50 -17.89
C ASP A 325 12.41 3.46 -16.89
N PHE A 326 11.64 4.54 -16.75
CA PHE A 326 10.55 4.62 -15.77
C PHE A 326 9.38 5.48 -16.26
N ASN A 327 8.24 5.32 -15.58
CA ASN A 327 7.01 6.02 -15.93
C ASN A 327 6.99 7.43 -15.32
N ILE A 328 6.59 8.43 -16.12
CA ILE A 328 6.40 9.81 -15.65
C ILE A 328 4.98 10.26 -15.96
N LYS A 329 4.32 10.85 -14.96
CA LYS A 329 3.04 11.54 -15.12
C LYS A 329 3.17 12.97 -14.63
N VAL A 330 2.81 13.94 -15.47
CA VAL A 330 2.74 15.34 -15.07
C VAL A 330 1.29 15.80 -15.05
N LEU A 331 0.86 16.36 -13.93
CA LEU A 331 -0.42 17.04 -13.80
C LEU A 331 -0.15 18.54 -13.88
N VAL A 332 -0.69 19.16 -14.93
CA VAL A 332 -0.55 20.61 -15.16
C VAL A 332 -1.80 21.29 -14.62
N TYR A 333 -1.61 22.10 -13.59
CA TYR A 333 -2.68 22.87 -12.93
C TYR A 333 -2.61 24.34 -13.35
N SER A 334 -3.79 24.94 -13.53
CA SER A 334 -3.97 26.39 -13.52
C SER A 334 -5.01 26.73 -12.46
N GLN A 335 -4.61 27.56 -11.50
CA GLN A 335 -5.37 27.72 -10.25
C GLN A 335 -5.53 26.36 -9.57
N ASP A 336 -6.76 25.89 -9.34
CA ASP A 336 -7.05 24.61 -8.68
C ASP A 336 -7.47 23.50 -9.66
N ASP A 337 -7.60 23.81 -10.96
CA ASP A 337 -8.06 22.87 -11.97
C ASP A 337 -6.90 22.21 -12.72
N VAL A 338 -7.05 20.91 -13.04
CA VAL A 338 -6.15 20.21 -13.94
C VAL A 338 -6.48 20.57 -15.37
N GLU A 339 -5.59 21.25 -16.06
CA GLU A 339 -5.77 21.73 -17.43
C GLU A 339 -5.14 20.81 -18.48
N ALA A 340 -4.07 20.08 -18.09
CA ALA A 340 -3.44 19.10 -18.97
C ALA A 340 -2.77 17.96 -18.17
N ILE A 341 -2.63 16.82 -18.83
CA ILE A 341 -1.89 15.67 -18.32
C ILE A 341 -0.83 15.30 -19.36
N ILE A 342 0.43 15.12 -18.89
CA ILE A 342 1.53 14.61 -19.72
C ILE A 342 1.88 13.22 -19.19
N ILE A 343 1.98 12.25 -20.08
CA ILE A 343 2.31 10.86 -19.75
C ILE A 343 3.50 10.43 -20.57
N LYS A 344 4.49 9.83 -19.91
CA LYS A 344 5.58 9.07 -20.54
C LYS A 344 5.61 7.70 -19.87
N ASP A 345 5.18 6.70 -20.59
CA ASP A 345 5.35 5.32 -20.17
C ASP A 345 6.78 4.86 -20.45
N LYS A 346 7.28 3.92 -19.67
CA LYS A 346 8.62 3.36 -19.82
C LYS A 346 8.84 2.85 -21.24
N GLY A 347 9.83 3.40 -21.94
CA GLY A 347 10.18 3.06 -23.30
C GLY A 347 9.32 3.71 -24.38
N ASP A 348 8.33 4.51 -24.02
CA ASP A 348 7.43 5.20 -24.96
C ASP A 348 7.76 6.70 -25.07
N SER A 349 7.29 7.32 -26.15
CA SER A 349 7.33 8.78 -26.31
C SER A 349 6.28 9.47 -25.45
N VAL A 350 6.55 10.73 -25.11
CA VAL A 350 5.66 11.58 -24.33
C VAL A 350 4.34 11.86 -25.09
N LYS A 351 3.23 11.81 -24.36
CA LYS A 351 1.88 12.17 -24.83
C LYS A 351 1.28 13.23 -23.92
N SER A 352 0.66 14.26 -24.51
CA SER A 352 -0.02 15.34 -23.77
C SER A 352 -1.51 15.34 -24.07
N TYR A 353 -2.32 15.49 -23.04
CA TYR A 353 -3.78 15.53 -23.11
C TYR A 353 -4.26 16.81 -22.44
N PHE A 354 -5.02 17.63 -23.15
CA PHE A 354 -5.64 18.83 -22.60
C PHE A 354 -7.05 18.51 -22.10
N MET A 355 -7.43 19.09 -20.97
CA MET A 355 -8.78 19.01 -20.45
C MET A 355 -9.64 20.06 -21.17
N ASN A 356 -10.80 19.64 -21.68
CA ASN A 356 -11.74 20.52 -22.40
C ASN A 356 -12.82 21.06 -21.47
#